data_e1249b8ecbf3ab54678eeb1f2d64a38e
#
_entry.id   e1249b8ecbf3ab54678eeb1f2d64a38e
#
_cell.length_a   1.000
_cell.length_b   1.000
_cell.length_c   1.000
_cell.angle_alpha   90.00
_cell.angle_beta   90.00
_cell.angle_gamma   90.00
#
_symmetry.space_group_name_H-M   'P 1'
#
loop_
_entity.id
_entity.type
_entity.pdbx_description
1 polymer ?
#
loop_
_entity_poly.entity_id
_entity_poly.type
_entity_poly.pdbx_seq_one_letter_code
_entity_poly.pdbx_strand_id
1 'polypeptide(L)'
;MRCVAVSQVQFSSGYAVDLARLSAATRETGAWLVVDAIQGIGQVPLDVGRIEVDVLACGGQKWLLSPWGTGFVYVRRELIAAFDPAITGWLAFENTDDLTRLTSYDPTLRADARRFELMTLPYQDFAGFNPSVGLLLELGIDRIAEQLRGLHRPVLEWADAAGVPVTSPRAARGSGILCVAPDRVAEAHRRLKAERIICSLREGSIRLSPHCYNTVAEMERVAEVLGAG
;
A
#
# COMPACT_ATOMS: atom_id res chain seq x y z
N MET A 1 6.17 25.93 2.02
CA MET A 1 6.09 24.57 1.39
C MET A 1 4.68 24.44 0.82
N ARG A 2 4.51 23.92 -0.41
CA ARG A 2 3.17 23.80 -1.04
C ARG A 2 2.60 22.39 -0.99
N CYS A 3 3.45 21.39 -0.86
CA CYS A 3 3.06 19.99 -0.86
C CYS A 3 4.00 19.18 0.03
N VAL A 4 3.43 18.21 0.75
CA VAL A 4 4.13 17.12 1.44
C VAL A 4 3.74 15.83 0.74
N ALA A 5 4.69 15.19 0.07
CA ALA A 5 4.50 13.88 -0.55
C ALA A 5 5.19 12.81 0.30
N VAL A 6 4.47 11.76 0.68
CA VAL A 6 4.97 10.72 1.59
C VAL A 6 4.35 9.36 1.29
N SER A 7 5.12 8.29 1.50
CA SER A 7 4.56 6.93 1.53
C SER A 7 3.86 6.66 2.87
N GLN A 8 2.65 6.12 2.85
CA GLN A 8 1.92 5.69 4.05
C GLN A 8 2.74 4.65 4.83
N VAL A 9 3.33 3.70 4.12
CA VAL A 9 4.22 2.68 4.69
C VAL A 9 5.50 2.64 3.87
N GLN A 10 6.64 2.78 4.54
CA GLN A 10 7.95 2.69 3.90
C GLN A 10 8.25 1.25 3.48
N PHE A 11 8.52 1.04 2.20
CA PHE A 11 8.65 -0.30 1.60
C PHE A 11 9.88 -1.09 2.11
N SER A 12 10.93 -0.41 2.54
CA SER A 12 12.18 -1.05 2.98
C SER A 12 12.16 -1.46 4.45
N SER A 13 11.40 -0.76 5.28
CA SER A 13 11.40 -0.97 6.74
C SER A 13 10.04 -1.36 7.32
N GLY A 14 8.95 -1.15 6.58
CA GLY A 14 7.60 -1.32 7.12
C GLY A 14 7.16 -0.19 8.05
N TYR A 15 7.89 0.92 8.14
CA TYR A 15 7.49 2.06 8.96
C TYR A 15 6.20 2.68 8.44
N ALA A 16 5.15 2.69 9.26
CA ALA A 16 3.89 3.36 8.99
C ALA A 16 3.93 4.79 9.53
N VAL A 17 3.79 5.76 8.63
CA VAL A 17 3.83 7.18 8.99
C VAL A 17 2.57 7.61 9.74
N ASP A 18 2.70 8.59 10.63
CA ASP A 18 1.55 9.21 11.30
C ASP A 18 0.84 10.19 10.37
N LEU A 19 -0.07 9.67 9.55
CA LEU A 19 -0.83 10.51 8.63
C LEU A 19 -1.73 11.51 9.36
N ALA A 20 -2.25 11.18 10.54
CA ALA A 20 -3.08 12.11 11.31
C ALA A 20 -2.27 13.35 11.74
N ARG A 21 -1.04 13.13 12.25
CA ARG A 21 -0.15 14.21 12.63
C ARG A 21 0.34 15.03 11.43
N LEU A 22 0.65 14.35 10.30
CA LEU A 22 1.02 15.05 9.07
C LEU A 22 -0.13 15.85 8.50
N SER A 23 -1.33 15.31 8.49
CA SER A 23 -2.54 16.00 8.07
C SER A 23 -2.74 17.30 8.87
N ALA A 24 -2.67 17.24 10.21
CA ALA A 24 -2.77 18.42 11.05
C ALA A 24 -1.72 19.46 10.67
N ALA A 25 -0.45 19.07 10.56
CA ALA A 25 0.65 19.99 10.23
C ALA A 25 0.52 20.61 8.82
N THR A 26 0.02 19.85 7.84
CA THR A 26 -0.22 20.39 6.48
C THR A 26 -1.40 21.35 6.45
N ARG A 27 -2.47 21.13 7.25
CA ARG A 27 -3.56 22.09 7.40
C ARG A 27 -3.10 23.42 7.98
N GLU A 28 -2.29 23.39 9.05
CA GLU A 28 -1.73 24.60 9.67
C GLU A 28 -0.90 25.46 8.70
N THR A 29 -0.20 24.81 7.77
CA THR A 29 0.69 25.50 6.81
C THR A 29 0.04 25.76 5.43
N GLY A 30 -1.20 25.30 5.20
CA GLY A 30 -1.86 25.36 3.90
C GLY A 30 -1.17 24.54 2.82
N ALA A 31 -0.37 23.53 3.18
CA ALA A 31 0.27 22.62 2.25
C ALA A 31 -0.65 21.42 1.93
N TRP A 32 -0.56 20.90 0.73
CA TRP A 32 -1.26 19.66 0.36
C TRP A 32 -0.55 18.43 0.90
N LEU A 33 -1.33 17.42 1.32
CA LEU A 33 -0.85 16.10 1.71
C LEU A 33 -1.11 15.10 0.59
N VAL A 34 -0.05 14.63 -0.05
CA VAL A 34 -0.06 13.62 -1.11
C VAL A 34 0.51 12.31 -0.58
N VAL A 35 -0.25 11.23 -0.67
CA VAL A 35 0.11 9.94 -0.06
C VAL A 35 0.27 8.86 -1.12
N ASP A 36 1.46 8.24 -1.20
CA ASP A 36 1.62 6.94 -1.84
C ASP A 36 1.21 5.85 -0.83
N ALA A 37 0.07 5.24 -1.08
CA ALA A 37 -0.53 4.25 -0.19
C ALA A 37 -0.33 2.80 -0.65
N ILE A 38 0.51 2.57 -1.68
CA ILE A 38 0.68 1.23 -2.29
C ILE A 38 1.15 0.15 -1.31
N GLN A 39 1.85 0.53 -0.24
CA GLN A 39 2.27 -0.40 0.80
C GLN A 39 1.37 -0.35 2.04
N GLY A 40 0.37 0.52 2.08
CA GLY A 40 -0.46 0.73 3.26
C GLY A 40 -1.90 0.22 3.11
N ILE A 41 -2.58 0.64 2.03
CA ILE A 41 -3.99 0.26 1.80
C ILE A 41 -4.11 -1.26 1.65
N GLY A 42 -5.09 -1.82 2.37
CA GLY A 42 -5.31 -3.28 2.47
C GLY A 42 -4.74 -3.90 3.73
N GLN A 43 -3.79 -3.23 4.43
CA GLN A 43 -3.15 -3.76 5.62
C GLN A 43 -3.02 -2.77 6.80
N VAL A 44 -3.02 -1.47 6.53
CA VAL A 44 -3.01 -0.43 7.55
C VAL A 44 -4.30 0.36 7.43
N PRO A 45 -5.12 0.41 8.50
CA PRO A 45 -6.37 1.16 8.47
C PRO A 45 -6.15 2.64 8.14
N LEU A 46 -6.94 3.14 7.22
CA LEU A 46 -6.99 4.56 6.85
C LEU A 46 -8.43 4.94 6.50
N ASP A 47 -8.93 5.98 7.16
CA ASP A 47 -10.22 6.59 6.88
C ASP A 47 -9.99 8.05 6.46
N VAL A 48 -10.17 8.34 5.18
CA VAL A 48 -10.01 9.70 4.63
C VAL A 48 -11.13 10.67 5.08
N GLY A 49 -12.19 10.17 5.69
CA GLY A 49 -13.21 10.98 6.34
C GLY A 49 -12.76 11.50 7.72
N ARG A 50 -11.74 10.88 8.32
CA ARG A 50 -11.17 11.26 9.62
C ARG A 50 -9.80 11.90 9.51
N ILE A 51 -9.01 11.46 8.54
CA ILE A 51 -7.66 11.96 8.27
C ILE A 51 -7.69 12.62 6.89
N GLU A 52 -7.61 13.94 6.88
CA GLU A 52 -7.66 14.70 5.63
C GLU A 52 -6.39 14.44 4.79
N VAL A 53 -6.56 13.69 3.72
CA VAL A 53 -5.56 13.49 2.67
C VAL A 53 -6.06 14.21 1.43
N ASP A 54 -5.21 14.96 0.76
CA ASP A 54 -5.59 15.72 -0.43
C ASP A 54 -5.58 14.86 -1.69
N VAL A 55 -4.52 14.06 -1.84
CA VAL A 55 -4.38 13.08 -2.93
C VAL A 55 -3.79 11.79 -2.37
N LEU A 56 -4.34 10.65 -2.76
CA LEU A 56 -3.81 9.34 -2.42
C LEU A 56 -3.77 8.46 -3.67
N ALA A 57 -2.65 7.79 -3.90
CA ALA A 57 -2.49 6.83 -4.97
C ALA A 57 -2.19 5.43 -4.41
N CYS A 58 -2.84 4.41 -4.97
CA CYS A 58 -2.62 3.02 -4.59
C CYS A 58 -2.72 2.09 -5.79
N GLY A 59 -1.70 1.26 -5.98
CA GLY A 59 -1.76 0.16 -6.94
C GLY A 59 -2.40 -1.09 -6.33
N GLY A 60 -3.18 -1.83 -7.11
CA GLY A 60 -3.92 -3.00 -6.66
C GLY A 60 -3.09 -4.26 -6.44
N GLN A 61 -1.93 -4.37 -7.09
CA GLN A 61 -1.14 -5.61 -7.20
C GLN A 61 -0.35 -6.01 -5.94
N LYS A 62 -0.50 -5.31 -4.82
CA LYS A 62 0.18 -5.64 -3.57
C LYS A 62 -0.82 -6.08 -2.51
N TRP A 63 -1.03 -5.23 -1.51
CA TRP A 63 -1.89 -5.54 -0.36
C TRP A 63 -3.39 -5.58 -0.69
N LEU A 64 -3.78 -5.13 -1.88
CA LEU A 64 -5.15 -5.29 -2.38
C LEU A 64 -5.37 -6.61 -3.13
N LEU A 65 -4.35 -7.48 -3.26
CA LEU A 65 -4.44 -8.82 -3.88
C LEU A 65 -5.05 -8.82 -5.29
N SER A 66 -4.85 -7.75 -6.03
CA SER A 66 -5.50 -7.52 -7.33
C SER A 66 -4.52 -7.68 -8.49
N PRO A 67 -5.00 -7.85 -9.73
CA PRO A 67 -4.15 -7.96 -10.90
C PRO A 67 -3.23 -6.75 -11.10
N TRP A 68 -2.11 -6.97 -11.79
CA TRP A 68 -1.22 -5.90 -12.23
C TRP A 68 -1.96 -4.95 -13.18
N GLY A 69 -1.61 -3.67 -13.13
CA GLY A 69 -2.28 -2.64 -13.93
C GLY A 69 -3.54 -2.07 -13.29
N THR A 70 -4.00 -2.62 -12.17
CA THR A 70 -5.12 -2.06 -11.40
C THR A 70 -4.64 -1.10 -10.33
N GLY A 71 -5.51 -0.21 -9.91
CA GLY A 71 -5.26 0.75 -8.85
C GLY A 71 -6.26 1.89 -8.89
N PHE A 72 -6.06 2.85 -8.01
CA PHE A 72 -6.90 4.04 -7.96
C PHE A 72 -6.13 5.25 -7.47
N VAL A 73 -6.65 6.41 -7.80
CA VAL A 73 -6.26 7.69 -7.21
C VAL A 73 -7.50 8.28 -6.52
N TYR A 74 -7.34 8.63 -5.26
CA TYR A 74 -8.30 9.46 -4.54
C TYR A 74 -7.85 10.91 -4.61
N VAL A 75 -8.76 11.80 -4.92
CA VAL A 75 -8.58 13.25 -4.85
C VAL A 75 -9.70 13.83 -3.99
N ARG A 76 -9.35 14.61 -2.97
CA ARG A 76 -10.32 15.27 -2.15
C ARG A 76 -11.23 16.16 -3.01
N ARG A 77 -12.54 16.03 -2.84
CA ARG A 77 -13.56 16.61 -3.73
C ARG A 77 -13.35 18.09 -4.03
N GLU A 78 -13.00 18.88 -3.02
CA GLU A 78 -12.81 20.32 -3.15
C GLU A 78 -11.59 20.70 -4.00
N LEU A 79 -10.67 19.76 -4.20
CA LEU A 79 -9.45 19.96 -4.97
C LEU A 79 -9.58 19.51 -6.43
N ILE A 80 -10.61 18.73 -6.78
CA ILE A 80 -10.79 18.21 -8.13
C ILE A 80 -10.77 19.34 -9.17
N ALA A 81 -11.52 20.41 -8.92
CA ALA A 81 -11.58 21.56 -9.82
C ALA A 81 -10.34 22.45 -9.79
N ALA A 82 -9.52 22.36 -8.71
CA ALA A 82 -8.30 23.15 -8.55
C ALA A 82 -7.09 22.52 -9.27
N PHE A 83 -7.20 21.26 -9.68
CA PHE A 83 -6.15 20.56 -10.41
C PHE A 83 -6.50 20.45 -11.90
N ASP A 84 -5.75 21.16 -12.73
CA ASP A 84 -5.77 20.93 -14.17
C ASP A 84 -4.86 19.74 -14.50
N PRO A 85 -5.37 18.66 -15.10
CA PRO A 85 -4.53 17.54 -15.47
C PRO A 85 -3.51 17.98 -16.54
N ALA A 86 -2.22 17.77 -16.27
CA ALA A 86 -1.15 18.09 -17.22
C ALA A 86 -1.21 17.24 -18.49
N ILE A 87 -1.81 16.07 -18.41
CA ILE A 87 -2.07 15.14 -19.51
C ILE A 87 -3.52 14.73 -19.43
N THR A 88 -4.27 14.84 -20.51
CA THR A 88 -5.67 14.45 -20.61
C THR A 88 -5.85 13.35 -21.64
N GLY A 89 -6.72 12.40 -21.34
CA GLY A 89 -7.26 11.45 -22.29
C GLY A 89 -8.70 11.81 -22.67
N TRP A 90 -9.26 11.09 -23.62
CA TRP A 90 -10.62 11.34 -24.09
C TRP A 90 -11.69 11.15 -23.00
N LEU A 91 -11.44 10.29 -22.00
CA LEU A 91 -12.35 10.06 -20.85
C LEU A 91 -12.44 11.24 -19.88
N ALA A 92 -11.48 12.17 -19.93
CA ALA A 92 -11.42 13.31 -19.03
C ALA A 92 -12.49 14.38 -19.30
N PHE A 93 -13.14 14.33 -20.46
CA PHE A 93 -14.08 15.35 -20.91
C PHE A 93 -15.55 14.94 -20.72
N GLU A 94 -16.43 15.93 -20.63
CA GLU A 94 -17.87 15.71 -20.60
C GLU A 94 -18.37 15.08 -21.91
N ASN A 95 -19.51 14.38 -21.83
CA ASN A 95 -20.20 13.78 -22.96
C ASN A 95 -19.42 12.70 -23.75
N THR A 96 -18.33 12.15 -23.19
CA THR A 96 -17.56 11.08 -23.82
C THR A 96 -18.04 9.65 -23.48
N ASP A 97 -19.10 9.52 -22.71
CA ASP A 97 -19.74 8.23 -22.42
C ASP A 97 -20.55 7.69 -23.61
N ASP A 98 -20.97 8.57 -24.53
CA ASP A 98 -21.63 8.19 -25.79
C ASP A 98 -20.60 7.91 -26.89
N LEU A 99 -20.24 6.65 -27.02
CA LEU A 99 -19.26 6.20 -28.03
C LEU A 99 -19.71 6.41 -29.48
N THR A 100 -20.97 6.74 -29.72
CA THR A 100 -21.50 7.00 -31.08
C THR A 100 -21.20 8.42 -31.56
N ARG A 101 -20.73 9.30 -30.69
CA ARG A 101 -20.52 10.74 -30.95
C ARG A 101 -19.14 11.25 -30.58
N LEU A 102 -18.10 10.42 -30.70
CA LEU A 102 -16.73 10.74 -30.28
C LEU A 102 -15.98 11.75 -31.17
N THR A 103 -16.53 12.14 -32.29
CA THR A 103 -15.87 13.09 -33.19
C THR A 103 -16.18 14.56 -32.90
N SER A 104 -17.07 14.83 -31.94
CA SER A 104 -17.42 16.18 -31.52
C SER A 104 -17.16 16.30 -30.02
N TYR A 105 -15.95 16.73 -29.66
CA TYR A 105 -15.55 16.88 -28.26
C TYR A 105 -16.08 18.19 -27.68
N ASP A 106 -16.65 18.09 -26.50
CA ASP A 106 -16.79 19.20 -25.56
C ASP A 106 -15.48 19.26 -24.74
N PRO A 107 -14.68 20.33 -24.84
CA PRO A 107 -13.42 20.43 -24.11
C PRO A 107 -13.60 20.70 -22.60
N THR A 108 -14.83 20.67 -22.11
CA THR A 108 -15.13 20.83 -20.70
C THR A 108 -14.68 19.60 -19.93
N LEU A 109 -13.77 19.77 -18.98
CA LEU A 109 -13.30 18.69 -18.12
C LEU A 109 -14.44 18.26 -17.17
N ARG A 110 -14.53 16.95 -16.95
CA ARG A 110 -15.50 16.39 -15.99
C ARG A 110 -15.36 17.03 -14.61
N ALA A 111 -16.48 17.21 -13.94
CA ALA A 111 -16.53 17.79 -12.59
C ALA A 111 -16.05 16.83 -11.48
N ASP A 112 -15.86 15.56 -11.78
CA ASP A 112 -15.40 14.54 -10.86
C ASP A 112 -13.98 14.02 -11.18
N ALA A 113 -13.48 13.06 -10.39
CA ALA A 113 -12.13 12.54 -10.49
C ALA A 113 -11.84 11.80 -11.83
N ARG A 114 -12.87 11.45 -12.62
CA ARG A 114 -12.67 10.88 -13.97
C ARG A 114 -11.93 11.83 -14.91
N ARG A 115 -11.87 13.14 -14.60
CA ARG A 115 -11.06 14.11 -15.35
C ARG A 115 -9.55 13.77 -15.35
N PHE A 116 -9.10 12.88 -14.46
CA PHE A 116 -7.73 12.40 -14.37
C PHE A 116 -7.51 11.05 -15.06
N GLU A 117 -8.55 10.47 -15.67
CA GLU A 117 -8.44 9.22 -16.42
C GLU A 117 -7.91 9.48 -17.84
N LEU A 118 -6.84 8.76 -18.20
CA LEU A 118 -6.10 9.02 -19.44
C LEU A 118 -6.59 8.17 -20.61
N MET A 119 -7.04 6.95 -20.33
CA MET A 119 -7.36 5.96 -21.37
C MET A 119 -8.38 4.93 -20.90
N THR A 120 -8.83 4.11 -21.82
CA THR A 120 -9.65 2.94 -21.53
C THR A 120 -8.97 2.05 -20.49
N LEU A 121 -9.66 1.74 -19.41
CA LEU A 121 -9.16 0.86 -18.36
C LEU A 121 -9.05 -0.58 -18.85
N PRO A 122 -8.11 -1.38 -18.31
CA PRO A 122 -8.03 -2.82 -18.56
C PRO A 122 -9.18 -3.52 -17.83
N TYR A 123 -10.36 -3.55 -18.42
CA TYR A 123 -11.60 -4.04 -17.80
C TYR A 123 -11.48 -5.46 -17.25
N GLN A 124 -10.72 -6.34 -17.91
CA GLN A 124 -10.48 -7.71 -17.42
C GLN A 124 -9.79 -7.71 -16.05
N ASP A 125 -8.78 -6.86 -15.87
CA ASP A 125 -8.04 -6.75 -14.61
C ASP A 125 -8.91 -6.11 -13.53
N PHE A 126 -9.71 -5.09 -13.88
CA PHE A 126 -10.66 -4.48 -12.96
C PHE A 126 -11.82 -5.40 -12.58
N ALA A 127 -12.19 -6.38 -13.41
CA ALA A 127 -13.12 -7.43 -13.03
C ALA A 127 -12.56 -8.30 -11.87
N GLY A 128 -11.23 -8.44 -11.76
CA GLY A 128 -10.56 -9.06 -10.63
C GLY A 128 -10.35 -8.11 -9.44
N PHE A 129 -10.18 -6.82 -9.69
CA PHE A 129 -9.96 -5.81 -8.65
C PHE A 129 -11.16 -5.66 -7.70
N ASN A 130 -12.36 -5.58 -8.23
CA ASN A 130 -13.57 -5.38 -7.44
C ASN A 130 -13.82 -6.50 -6.41
N PRO A 131 -13.80 -7.81 -6.77
CA PRO A 131 -13.98 -8.88 -5.79
C PRO A 131 -12.82 -8.96 -4.79
N SER A 132 -11.58 -8.66 -5.19
CA SER A 132 -10.45 -8.59 -4.26
C SER A 132 -10.66 -7.55 -3.18
N VAL A 133 -11.01 -6.33 -3.56
CA VAL A 133 -11.29 -5.25 -2.61
C VAL A 133 -12.51 -5.59 -1.76
N GLY A 134 -13.56 -6.16 -2.37
CA GLY A 134 -14.76 -6.63 -1.66
C GLY A 134 -14.43 -7.63 -0.56
N LEU A 135 -13.58 -8.63 -0.86
CA LEU A 135 -13.12 -9.61 0.12
C LEU A 135 -12.38 -8.95 1.31
N LEU A 136 -11.47 -8.02 1.03
CA LEU A 136 -10.72 -7.34 2.10
C LEU A 136 -11.64 -6.48 2.97
N LEU A 137 -12.64 -5.83 2.39
CA LEU A 137 -13.65 -5.06 3.13
C LEU A 137 -14.54 -5.97 3.99
N GLU A 138 -14.93 -7.13 3.49
CA GLU A 138 -15.70 -8.13 4.24
C GLU A 138 -14.89 -8.68 5.42
N LEU A 139 -13.61 -9.00 5.21
CA LEU A 139 -12.70 -9.43 6.28
C LEU A 139 -12.49 -8.33 7.33
N GLY A 140 -12.48 -7.07 6.91
CA GLY A 140 -12.23 -5.90 7.74
C GLY A 140 -10.75 -5.59 7.92
N ILE A 141 -10.35 -4.38 7.54
CA ILE A 141 -8.92 -3.97 7.54
C ILE A 141 -8.31 -3.97 8.94
N ASP A 142 -9.08 -3.62 9.97
CA ASP A 142 -8.59 -3.67 11.37
C ASP A 142 -8.26 -5.10 11.80
N ARG A 143 -9.10 -6.07 11.42
CA ARG A 143 -8.86 -7.50 11.69
C ARG A 143 -7.64 -8.03 10.93
N ILE A 144 -7.49 -7.62 9.67
CA ILE A 144 -6.30 -7.94 8.87
C ILE A 144 -5.04 -7.39 9.56
N ALA A 145 -5.05 -6.13 9.96
CA ALA A 145 -3.93 -5.50 10.65
C ALA A 145 -3.57 -6.22 11.96
N GLU A 146 -4.57 -6.66 12.71
CA GLU A 146 -4.36 -7.45 13.95
C GLU A 146 -3.74 -8.82 13.66
N GLN A 147 -4.26 -9.54 12.66
CA GLN A 147 -3.71 -10.83 12.26
C GLN A 147 -2.25 -10.69 11.79
N LEU A 148 -1.92 -9.68 10.99
CA LEU A 148 -0.54 -9.44 10.54
C LEU A 148 0.42 -9.22 11.72
N ARG A 149 -0.01 -8.50 12.75
CA ARG A 149 0.78 -8.36 13.98
C ARG A 149 1.00 -9.72 14.69
N GLY A 150 -0.03 -10.56 14.72
CA GLY A 150 0.08 -11.91 15.25
C GLY A 150 1.06 -12.80 14.49
N LEU A 151 1.05 -12.70 13.14
CA LEU A 151 1.96 -13.45 12.28
C LEU A 151 3.44 -13.06 12.47
N HIS A 152 3.74 -11.85 12.89
CA HIS A 152 5.12 -11.44 13.14
C HIS A 152 5.73 -12.07 14.41
N ARG A 153 4.91 -12.50 15.36
CA ARG A 153 5.35 -12.93 16.70
C ARG A 153 6.42 -14.01 16.69
N PRO A 154 6.30 -15.14 15.95
CA PRO A 154 7.33 -16.18 15.99
C PRO A 154 8.72 -15.68 15.57
N VAL A 155 8.77 -14.84 14.54
CA VAL A 155 10.03 -14.28 14.05
C VAL A 155 10.59 -13.22 15.01
N LEU A 156 9.74 -12.45 15.66
CA LEU A 156 10.17 -11.47 16.67
C LEU A 156 10.72 -12.17 17.91
N GLU A 157 10.06 -13.23 18.40
CA GLU A 157 10.52 -14.04 19.51
C GLU A 157 11.88 -14.70 19.22
N TRP A 158 12.06 -15.25 18.02
CA TRP A 158 13.34 -15.75 17.55
C TRP A 158 14.41 -14.65 17.52
N ALA A 159 14.12 -13.50 16.93
CA ALA A 159 15.06 -12.40 16.80
C ALA A 159 15.52 -11.89 18.19
N ASP A 160 14.60 -11.79 19.13
CA ASP A 160 14.89 -11.38 20.51
C ASP A 160 15.76 -12.41 21.23
N ALA A 161 15.46 -13.71 21.10
CA ALA A 161 16.23 -14.79 21.71
C ALA A 161 17.64 -14.93 21.11
N ALA A 162 17.80 -14.67 19.83
CA ALA A 162 19.08 -14.76 19.11
C ALA A 162 19.87 -13.44 19.08
N GLY A 163 19.35 -12.36 19.65
CA GLY A 163 19.96 -11.04 19.62
C GLY A 163 20.02 -10.41 18.22
N VAL A 164 19.16 -10.84 17.30
CA VAL A 164 19.13 -10.36 15.91
C VAL A 164 18.41 -9.02 15.83
N PRO A 165 19.01 -8.00 15.19
CA PRO A 165 18.36 -6.71 15.02
C PRO A 165 17.07 -6.81 14.19
N VAL A 166 15.99 -6.23 14.72
CA VAL A 166 14.74 -5.98 14.00
C VAL A 166 14.76 -4.54 13.51
N THR A 167 14.79 -4.35 12.20
CA THR A 167 14.90 -3.02 11.58
C THR A 167 13.54 -2.39 11.27
N SER A 168 12.47 -3.17 11.35
CA SER A 168 11.10 -2.66 11.31
C SER A 168 10.70 -2.04 12.64
N PRO A 169 9.89 -0.97 12.64
CA PRO A 169 9.28 -0.46 13.86
C PRO A 169 8.38 -1.52 14.50
N ARG A 170 8.45 -1.62 15.82
CA ARG A 170 7.53 -2.41 16.63
C ARG A 170 6.33 -1.57 17.06
N ALA A 171 5.23 -2.21 17.39
CA ALA A 171 4.00 -1.58 17.90
C ALA A 171 3.34 -0.56 16.93
N ALA A 172 2.99 0.64 17.39
CA ALA A 172 2.09 1.58 16.72
C ALA A 172 2.57 2.09 15.34
N ARG A 173 3.86 1.97 15.01
CA ARG A 173 4.43 2.36 13.72
C ARG A 173 4.79 1.17 12.83
N GLY A 174 4.45 -0.04 13.24
CA GLY A 174 4.60 -1.24 12.43
C GLY A 174 3.49 -1.39 11.40
N SER A 175 3.79 -2.20 10.39
CA SER A 175 2.84 -2.62 9.35
C SER A 175 2.92 -4.13 9.17
N GLY A 176 2.32 -4.70 8.15
CA GLY A 176 2.49 -6.11 7.77
C GLY A 176 3.87 -6.46 7.20
N ILE A 177 4.78 -5.49 7.10
CA ILE A 177 6.17 -5.70 6.68
C ILE A 177 7.05 -5.83 7.93
N LEU A 178 7.77 -6.94 8.04
CA LEU A 178 8.76 -7.21 9.08
C LEU A 178 10.15 -7.37 8.46
N CYS A 179 11.14 -6.66 8.99
CA CYS A 179 12.52 -6.72 8.56
C CYS A 179 13.42 -7.13 9.71
N VAL A 180 14.25 -8.16 9.49
CA VAL A 180 15.27 -8.66 10.43
C VAL A 180 16.64 -8.68 9.77
N ALA A 181 17.69 -8.38 10.51
CA ALA A 181 19.05 -8.24 9.99
C ALA A 181 20.02 -9.20 10.71
N PRO A 182 19.99 -10.51 10.42
CA PRO A 182 21.01 -11.44 10.94
C PRO A 182 22.39 -11.12 10.33
N ASP A 183 23.47 -11.43 11.06
CA ASP A 183 24.85 -11.11 10.65
C ASP A 183 25.20 -11.61 9.24
N ARG A 184 24.78 -12.80 8.88
CA ARG A 184 24.98 -13.40 7.54
C ARG A 184 23.71 -13.35 6.71
N VAL A 185 23.15 -12.14 6.53
CA VAL A 185 21.85 -11.91 5.91
C VAL A 185 21.67 -12.57 4.53
N ALA A 186 22.70 -12.53 3.68
CA ALA A 186 22.66 -13.15 2.35
C ALA A 186 22.60 -14.68 2.41
N GLU A 187 23.25 -15.29 3.39
CA GLU A 187 23.19 -16.73 3.62
C GLU A 187 21.84 -17.15 4.19
N ALA A 188 21.34 -16.43 5.19
CA ALA A 188 20.02 -16.64 5.75
C ALA A 188 18.93 -16.52 4.66
N HIS A 189 19.03 -15.54 3.76
CA HIS A 189 18.12 -15.40 2.62
C HIS A 189 18.20 -16.59 1.66
N ARG A 190 19.43 -17.13 1.39
CA ARG A 190 19.58 -18.34 0.54
C ARG A 190 18.96 -19.57 1.20
N ARG A 191 19.10 -19.74 2.54
CA ARG A 191 18.44 -20.85 3.27
C ARG A 191 16.94 -20.79 3.17
N LEU A 192 16.34 -19.61 3.42
CA LEU A 192 14.90 -19.40 3.26
C LEU A 192 14.43 -19.77 1.86
N LYS A 193 15.17 -19.33 0.82
CA LYS A 193 14.83 -19.64 -0.57
C LYS A 193 14.93 -21.15 -0.86
N ALA A 194 15.92 -21.86 -0.32
CA ALA A 194 16.06 -23.31 -0.46
C ALA A 194 14.89 -24.06 0.16
N GLU A 195 14.33 -23.56 1.24
CA GLU A 195 13.13 -24.06 1.92
C GLU A 195 11.82 -23.54 1.28
N ARG A 196 11.89 -22.94 0.08
CA ARG A 196 10.76 -22.38 -0.67
C ARG A 196 10.04 -21.25 0.06
N ILE A 197 10.69 -20.58 0.99
CA ILE A 197 10.17 -19.40 1.67
C ILE A 197 10.53 -18.18 0.81
N ILE A 198 9.52 -17.55 0.20
CA ILE A 198 9.70 -16.40 -0.67
C ILE A 198 9.73 -15.14 0.19
N CYS A 199 10.85 -14.46 0.22
CA CYS A 199 11.05 -13.20 0.91
C CYS A 199 11.99 -12.30 0.10
N SER A 200 12.21 -11.08 0.56
CA SER A 200 13.07 -10.11 -0.14
C SER A 200 14.27 -9.73 0.71
N LEU A 201 15.42 -9.53 0.07
CA LEU A 201 16.56 -8.86 0.68
C LEU A 201 16.49 -7.37 0.34
N ARG A 202 16.44 -6.50 1.38
CA ARG A 202 16.34 -5.04 1.23
C ARG A 202 17.19 -4.36 2.29
N GLU A 203 18.03 -3.40 1.87
CA GLU A 203 18.83 -2.54 2.75
C GLU A 203 19.51 -3.33 3.89
N GLY A 204 20.14 -4.46 3.55
CA GLY A 204 20.83 -5.31 4.53
C GLY A 204 19.92 -6.13 5.45
N SER A 205 18.61 -6.19 5.18
CA SER A 205 17.64 -6.93 5.99
C SER A 205 16.87 -7.94 5.14
N ILE A 206 16.46 -9.04 5.76
CA ILE A 206 15.44 -9.94 5.22
C ILE A 206 14.09 -9.28 5.50
N ARG A 207 13.36 -8.94 4.44
CA ARG A 207 12.01 -8.40 4.52
C ARG A 207 10.99 -9.49 4.29
N LEU A 208 10.18 -9.74 5.30
CA LEU A 208 9.01 -10.61 5.30
C LEU A 208 7.75 -9.75 5.10
N SER A 209 6.82 -10.23 4.31
CA SER A 209 5.57 -9.53 4.03
C SER A 209 4.42 -10.55 4.01
N PRO A 210 4.11 -11.19 5.15
CA PRO A 210 2.97 -12.10 5.24
C PRO A 210 1.68 -11.32 5.00
N HIS A 211 0.67 -11.99 4.45
CA HIS A 211 -0.65 -11.44 4.25
C HIS A 211 -1.69 -12.20 5.10
N CYS A 212 -2.94 -11.74 5.12
CA CYS A 212 -4.00 -12.35 5.93
C CYS A 212 -4.28 -13.83 5.62
N TYR A 213 -3.83 -14.36 4.50
CA TYR A 213 -3.94 -15.78 4.14
C TYR A 213 -2.78 -16.63 4.64
N ASN A 214 -1.71 -16.05 5.18
CA ASN A 214 -0.64 -16.80 5.81
C ASN A 214 -1.02 -17.28 7.21
N THR A 215 -0.33 -18.32 7.69
CA THR A 215 -0.58 -18.95 8.98
C THR A 215 0.57 -18.71 9.96
N VAL A 216 0.29 -18.88 11.25
CA VAL A 216 1.31 -18.82 12.32
C VAL A 216 2.36 -19.91 12.09
N ALA A 217 1.96 -21.13 11.70
CA ALA A 217 2.87 -22.26 11.44
C ALA A 217 3.87 -21.94 10.31
N GLU A 218 3.47 -21.20 9.27
CA GLU A 218 4.39 -20.72 8.23
C GLU A 218 5.43 -19.76 8.80
N MET A 219 5.03 -18.88 9.70
CA MET A 219 5.94 -17.92 10.34
C MET A 219 6.85 -18.59 11.39
N GLU A 220 6.39 -19.63 12.09
CA GLU A 220 7.21 -20.50 12.92
C GLU A 220 8.28 -21.19 12.07
N ARG A 221 7.91 -21.74 10.90
CA ARG A 221 8.88 -22.31 9.95
C ARG A 221 9.90 -21.30 9.48
N VAL A 222 9.52 -20.04 9.23
CA VAL A 222 10.46 -18.96 8.91
C VAL A 222 11.47 -18.78 10.04
N ALA A 223 11.02 -18.72 11.29
CA ALA A 223 11.86 -18.55 12.48
C ALA A 223 12.84 -19.74 12.66
N GLU A 224 12.37 -20.99 12.48
CA GLU A 224 13.21 -22.19 12.51
C GLU A 224 14.35 -22.13 11.48
N VAL A 225 14.04 -21.82 10.20
CA VAL A 225 15.02 -21.73 9.13
C VAL A 225 16.04 -20.61 9.38
N LEU A 226 15.59 -19.49 9.93
CA LEU A 226 16.47 -18.39 10.33
C LEU A 226 17.39 -18.81 11.49
N GLY A 227 16.91 -19.61 12.43
CA GLY A 227 17.67 -20.09 13.59
C GLY A 227 18.63 -21.25 13.32
N ALA A 228 18.55 -21.92 12.18
CA ALA A 228 19.36 -23.09 11.84
C ALA A 228 20.80 -22.75 11.34
N GLY A 229 21.33 -21.55 11.62
CA GLY A 229 22.63 -21.14 11.08
C GLY A 229 23.52 -20.33 11.98
#